data_b5e9fce1e42876f4603a54b29e05eae1
#
_entry.id   b5e9fce1e42876f4603a54b29e05eae1
#
_cell.length_a   1.000
_cell.length_b   1.000
_cell.length_c   1.000
_cell.angle_alpha   90.00
_cell.angle_beta   90.00
_cell.angle_gamma   90.00
#
_symmetry.space_group_name_H-M   'P 1'
#
loop_
_entity.id
_entity.type
_entity.pdbx_description
1 polymer ?
#
loop_
_entity_poly.entity_id
_entity_poly.type
_entity_poly.pdbx_seq_one_letter_code
_entity_poly.pdbx_strand_id
1 'polypeptide(L)'
;MVNIVKIKSSLKDIYWYQARFLHPAMHPVDFDIWEKSFLHDIDGKGKTLFKELTVKGAYLENELVGFVQYGRTSLGFDKDGKISERISYPVIRSLYFNRDLQEVGAALLNEALKDFGDDSEIIYAFYHYFGMSCYARHGKLFENCSHISTLLLQLGFQIEHENVFYSSVPEAAHDEGVAMRWHEVSTGRQQYGEFLIDSNPIGECQIHYLEQPGIAYLRWIYVKEGLQGNGIGAMCMCSLKNFLYKKGIRKLDTDTALTNVGAQHFYEKNGFVRKGISRSFYLEND
;
A
#
# COMPACT_ATOMS: atom_id res chain seq x y z
N MET A 1 23.29 -25.47 -2.05
CA MET A 1 23.83 -24.10 -2.19
C MET A 1 22.73 -23.26 -2.80
N VAL A 2 22.43 -22.10 -2.21
CA VAL A 2 21.43 -21.16 -2.74
C VAL A 2 21.97 -20.52 -4.02
N ASN A 3 21.17 -20.53 -5.08
CA ASN A 3 21.49 -19.87 -6.33
C ASN A 3 20.57 -18.64 -6.50
N ILE A 4 21.15 -17.44 -6.56
CA ILE A 4 20.40 -16.20 -6.77
C ILE A 4 20.58 -15.76 -8.22
N VAL A 5 19.45 -15.61 -8.94
CA VAL A 5 19.46 -15.25 -10.35
C VAL A 5 18.50 -14.11 -10.63
N LYS A 6 18.86 -13.24 -11.57
CA LYS A 6 17.95 -12.21 -12.11
C LYS A 6 16.88 -12.89 -12.96
N ILE A 7 15.62 -12.69 -12.61
CA ILE A 7 14.49 -13.28 -13.33
C ILE A 7 14.20 -12.45 -14.58
N LYS A 8 14.21 -13.09 -15.75
CA LYS A 8 13.96 -12.45 -17.05
C LYS A 8 12.77 -13.05 -17.80
N SER A 9 12.28 -14.22 -17.34
CA SER A 9 11.19 -14.99 -17.96
C SER A 9 9.99 -15.09 -17.05
N SER A 10 9.10 -16.04 -17.26
CA SER A 10 7.82 -16.17 -16.54
C SER A 10 7.87 -15.78 -15.05
N LEU A 11 6.99 -14.84 -14.64
CA LEU A 11 6.82 -14.40 -13.26
C LEU A 11 5.80 -15.23 -12.49
N LYS A 12 5.26 -16.30 -13.09
CA LYS A 12 4.20 -17.11 -12.44
C LYS A 12 4.67 -17.73 -11.12
N ASP A 13 5.92 -18.16 -11.05
CA ASP A 13 6.47 -18.72 -9.81
C ASP A 13 6.54 -17.67 -8.71
N ILE A 14 6.96 -16.45 -9.07
CA ILE A 14 6.99 -15.31 -8.13
C ILE A 14 5.58 -14.96 -7.66
N TYR A 15 4.61 -14.91 -8.57
CA TYR A 15 3.22 -14.63 -8.24
C TYR A 15 2.66 -15.64 -7.22
N TRP A 16 2.80 -16.94 -7.51
CA TRP A 16 2.33 -18.00 -6.62
C TRP A 16 3.13 -18.01 -5.30
N TYR A 17 4.41 -17.71 -5.37
CA TYR A 17 5.23 -17.62 -4.18
C TYR A 17 4.79 -16.47 -3.28
N GLN A 18 4.60 -15.27 -3.82
CA GLN A 18 4.13 -14.09 -3.09
C GLN A 18 2.74 -14.31 -2.49
N ALA A 19 1.85 -14.98 -3.21
CA ALA A 19 0.50 -15.26 -2.74
C ALA A 19 0.46 -16.00 -1.39
N ARG A 20 1.49 -16.78 -1.07
CA ARG A 20 1.63 -17.49 0.23
C ARG A 20 1.84 -16.56 1.42
N PHE A 21 2.31 -15.35 1.17
CA PHE A 21 2.59 -14.32 2.18
C PHE A 21 1.50 -13.24 2.24
N LEU A 22 0.53 -13.33 1.35
CA LEU A 22 -0.54 -12.34 1.31
C LEU A 22 -1.30 -12.36 2.63
N HIS A 23 -1.47 -11.17 3.23
CA HIS A 23 -2.25 -11.04 4.45
C HIS A 23 -3.73 -11.38 4.18
N PRO A 24 -4.45 -12.07 5.09
CA PRO A 24 -5.84 -12.47 4.87
C PRO A 24 -6.81 -11.31 4.59
N ALA A 25 -6.47 -10.09 5.01
CA ALA A 25 -7.25 -8.89 4.69
C ALA A 25 -7.00 -8.36 3.27
N MET A 26 -5.91 -8.77 2.61
CA MET A 26 -5.62 -8.40 1.23
C MET A 26 -6.41 -9.28 0.26
N HIS A 27 -6.51 -8.82 -0.99
CA HIS A 27 -7.27 -9.54 -2.01
C HIS A 27 -6.31 -10.26 -2.93
N PRO A 28 -6.53 -11.56 -3.22
CA PRO A 28 -5.89 -12.18 -4.36
C PRO A 28 -6.36 -11.44 -5.62
N VAL A 29 -5.44 -11.18 -6.54
CA VAL A 29 -5.72 -10.59 -7.86
C VAL A 29 -5.26 -11.56 -8.93
N ASP A 30 -5.87 -11.49 -10.11
CA ASP A 30 -5.48 -12.32 -11.24
C ASP A 30 -4.03 -12.03 -11.66
N PHE A 31 -3.36 -13.06 -12.23
CA PHE A 31 -1.95 -12.95 -12.59
C PHE A 31 -1.66 -11.77 -13.53
N ASP A 32 -2.47 -11.54 -14.55
CA ASP A 32 -2.25 -10.46 -15.52
C ASP A 32 -2.34 -9.07 -14.88
N ILE A 33 -3.27 -8.88 -13.93
CA ILE A 33 -3.41 -7.65 -13.15
C ILE A 33 -2.19 -7.46 -12.24
N TRP A 34 -1.78 -8.54 -11.58
CA TRP A 34 -0.62 -8.55 -10.71
C TRP A 34 0.66 -8.28 -11.49
N GLU A 35 0.90 -8.97 -12.62
CA GLU A 35 2.11 -8.82 -13.45
C GLU A 35 2.28 -7.39 -13.95
N LYS A 36 1.19 -6.80 -14.46
CA LYS A 36 1.18 -5.41 -14.89
C LYS A 36 1.57 -4.45 -13.76
N SER A 37 1.00 -4.62 -12.58
CA SER A 37 1.32 -3.81 -11.40
C SER A 37 2.72 -4.10 -10.86
N PHE A 38 3.19 -5.35 -10.96
CA PHE A 38 4.49 -5.77 -10.49
C PHE A 38 5.63 -5.18 -11.33
N LEU A 39 5.49 -5.15 -12.66
CA LEU A 39 6.54 -4.71 -13.58
C LEU A 39 6.39 -3.26 -14.05
N HIS A 40 5.16 -2.80 -14.29
CA HIS A 40 4.86 -1.61 -15.08
C HIS A 40 3.91 -0.65 -14.36
N ASP A 41 4.06 -0.55 -13.05
CA ASP A 41 3.20 0.33 -12.27
C ASP A 41 3.41 1.81 -12.62
N ILE A 42 2.32 2.53 -12.73
CA ILE A 42 2.29 3.93 -13.13
C ILE A 42 1.64 4.81 -12.07
N ASP A 43 2.00 6.06 -12.00
CA ASP A 43 1.35 7.05 -11.16
C ASP A 43 -0.02 7.49 -11.71
N GLY A 44 -0.68 8.40 -11.00
CA GLY A 44 -1.98 8.97 -11.43
C GLY A 44 -1.92 9.78 -12.74
N LYS A 45 -0.73 10.08 -13.28
CA LYS A 45 -0.51 10.78 -14.55
C LYS A 45 -0.02 9.86 -15.66
N GLY A 46 0.05 8.55 -15.41
CA GLY A 46 0.51 7.56 -16.39
C GLY A 46 2.03 7.43 -16.50
N LYS A 47 2.81 8.05 -15.60
CA LYS A 47 4.26 7.87 -15.54
C LYS A 47 4.62 6.63 -14.75
N THR A 48 5.67 5.92 -15.18
CA THR A 48 6.21 4.77 -14.44
C THR A 48 6.70 5.20 -13.06
N LEU A 49 6.35 4.44 -12.03
CA LEU A 49 6.79 4.70 -10.65
C LEU A 49 8.28 4.45 -10.45
N PHE A 50 8.86 3.56 -11.22
CA PHE A 50 10.26 3.18 -11.13
C PHE A 50 10.96 3.44 -12.46
N LYS A 51 12.18 3.94 -12.41
CA LYS A 51 13.08 4.06 -13.57
C LYS A 51 13.51 2.68 -14.05
N GLU A 52 13.87 1.83 -13.10
CA GLU A 52 14.28 0.46 -13.31
C GLU A 52 13.78 -0.41 -12.15
N LEU A 53 13.24 -1.57 -12.47
CA LEU A 53 12.90 -2.61 -11.50
C LEU A 53 13.71 -3.87 -11.80
N THR A 54 14.37 -4.38 -10.78
CA THR A 54 15.08 -5.66 -10.82
C THR A 54 14.35 -6.67 -9.95
N VAL A 55 14.25 -7.90 -10.43
CA VAL A 55 13.74 -9.03 -9.66
C VAL A 55 14.81 -10.11 -9.62
N LYS A 56 15.22 -10.51 -8.41
CA LYS A 56 16.11 -11.67 -8.18
C LYS A 56 15.36 -12.74 -7.42
N GLY A 57 15.44 -13.97 -7.88
CA GLY A 57 14.91 -15.16 -7.21
C GLY A 57 16.02 -16.00 -6.61
N ALA A 58 15.78 -16.54 -5.43
CA ALA A 58 16.66 -17.51 -4.77
C ALA A 58 16.10 -18.93 -4.94
N TYR A 59 16.92 -19.84 -5.40
CA TYR A 59 16.54 -21.22 -5.70
C TYR A 59 17.38 -22.21 -4.90
N LEU A 60 16.71 -23.22 -4.33
CA LEU A 60 17.33 -24.44 -3.77
C LEU A 60 16.83 -25.62 -4.58
N GLU A 61 17.72 -26.43 -5.14
CA GLU A 61 17.37 -27.62 -5.93
C GLU A 61 16.28 -27.35 -7.01
N ASN A 62 16.37 -26.17 -7.65
CA ASN A 62 15.41 -25.64 -8.62
C ASN A 62 14.05 -25.18 -8.05
N GLU A 63 13.82 -25.23 -6.75
CA GLU A 63 12.64 -24.68 -6.11
C GLU A 63 12.88 -23.21 -5.71
N LEU A 64 11.91 -22.33 -6.01
CA LEU A 64 11.96 -20.94 -5.58
C LEU A 64 11.70 -20.87 -4.07
N VAL A 65 12.68 -20.40 -3.31
CA VAL A 65 12.63 -20.29 -1.84
C VAL A 65 12.65 -18.86 -1.33
N GLY A 66 12.75 -17.88 -2.23
CA GLY A 66 12.64 -16.46 -1.93
C GLY A 66 12.82 -15.60 -3.16
N PHE A 67 12.40 -14.35 -3.07
CA PHE A 67 12.69 -13.34 -4.09
C PHE A 67 12.76 -11.95 -3.50
N VAL A 68 13.44 -11.05 -4.21
CA VAL A 68 13.47 -9.62 -3.94
C VAL A 68 13.14 -8.85 -5.22
N GLN A 69 12.30 -7.81 -5.11
CA GLN A 69 12.07 -6.81 -6.13
C GLN A 69 12.51 -5.45 -5.60
N TYR A 70 13.37 -4.77 -6.35
CA TYR A 70 13.93 -3.48 -5.96
C TYR A 70 14.24 -2.62 -7.19
N GLY A 71 14.41 -1.33 -6.95
CA GLY A 71 14.77 -0.39 -8.02
C GLY A 71 14.83 1.05 -7.52
N ARG A 72 15.10 1.97 -8.44
CA ARG A 72 15.07 3.41 -8.15
C ARG A 72 13.78 4.03 -8.67
N THR A 73 13.16 4.85 -7.83
CA THR A 73 11.90 5.52 -8.17
C THR A 73 12.10 6.59 -9.25
N SER A 74 11.05 6.86 -10.03
CA SER A 74 11.03 7.93 -11.04
C SER A 74 10.73 9.31 -10.44
N LEU A 75 10.27 9.34 -9.20
CA LEU A 75 9.90 10.54 -8.45
C LEU A 75 10.16 10.32 -6.96
N GLY A 76 10.23 11.39 -6.23
CA GLY A 76 10.29 11.41 -4.78
C GLY A 76 9.50 12.61 -4.24
N PHE A 77 9.71 12.93 -2.97
CA PHE A 77 9.05 14.04 -2.30
C PHE A 77 10.11 15.02 -1.81
N ASP A 78 9.88 16.31 -2.04
CA ASP A 78 10.72 17.36 -1.49
C ASP A 78 10.43 17.56 0.02
N LYS A 79 11.17 18.47 0.64
CA LYS A 79 11.03 18.82 2.06
C LYS A 79 9.63 19.28 2.47
N ASP A 80 8.82 19.74 1.53
CA ASP A 80 7.45 20.19 1.73
C ASP A 80 6.43 19.08 1.39
N GLY A 81 6.90 17.85 1.12
CA GLY A 81 6.08 16.69 0.75
C GLY A 81 5.51 16.76 -0.67
N LYS A 82 6.00 17.68 -1.53
CA LYS A 82 5.55 17.78 -2.91
C LYS A 82 6.30 16.82 -3.81
N ILE A 83 5.60 16.25 -4.79
CA ILE A 83 6.18 15.35 -5.78
C ILE A 83 7.24 16.06 -6.60
N SER A 84 8.43 15.48 -6.70
CA SER A 84 9.56 15.96 -7.47
C SER A 84 10.18 14.83 -8.29
N GLU A 85 10.31 15.03 -9.61
CA GLU A 85 11.00 14.10 -10.52
C GLU A 85 12.53 14.18 -10.41
N ARG A 86 13.06 15.17 -9.71
CA ARG A 86 14.49 15.32 -9.43
C ARG A 86 14.98 14.43 -8.30
N ILE A 87 14.05 13.96 -7.50
CA ILE A 87 14.31 13.10 -6.33
C ILE A 87 13.99 11.65 -6.72
N SER A 88 14.88 10.75 -6.39
CA SER A 88 14.77 9.31 -6.69
C SER A 88 15.25 8.53 -5.49
N TYR A 89 14.43 7.61 -5.02
CA TYR A 89 14.76 6.76 -3.88
C TYR A 89 15.12 5.36 -4.35
N PRO A 90 16.17 4.73 -3.79
CA PRO A 90 16.34 3.29 -3.83
C PRO A 90 15.27 2.63 -2.94
N VAL A 91 14.50 1.70 -3.50
CA VAL A 91 13.38 1.06 -2.81
C VAL A 91 13.44 -0.45 -2.99
N ILE A 92 13.44 -1.18 -1.90
CA ILE A 92 13.13 -2.61 -1.84
C ILE A 92 11.60 -2.71 -1.78
N ARG A 93 10.99 -2.97 -2.92
CA ARG A 93 9.54 -2.99 -3.06
C ARG A 93 8.89 -4.24 -2.49
N SER A 94 9.58 -5.37 -2.66
CA SER A 94 9.15 -6.68 -2.17
C SER A 94 10.36 -7.51 -1.76
N LEU A 95 10.26 -8.19 -0.64
CA LEU A 95 11.23 -9.19 -0.17
C LEU A 95 10.42 -10.28 0.52
N TYR A 96 10.44 -11.49 -0.02
CA TYR A 96 9.74 -12.64 0.54
C TYR A 96 10.63 -13.87 0.48
N PHE A 97 10.67 -14.63 1.57
CA PHE A 97 11.44 -15.86 1.69
C PHE A 97 10.80 -16.78 2.73
N ASN A 98 11.10 -18.07 2.67
CA ASN A 98 10.58 -19.02 3.64
C ASN A 98 11.11 -18.69 5.04
N ARG A 99 10.24 -18.75 6.06
CA ARG A 99 10.55 -18.33 7.44
C ARG A 99 11.79 -18.99 8.02
N ASP A 100 12.01 -20.25 7.69
CA ASP A 100 13.13 -21.05 8.21
C ASP A 100 14.45 -20.85 7.42
N LEU A 101 14.45 -19.96 6.41
CA LEU A 101 15.58 -19.69 5.53
C LEU A 101 16.05 -18.22 5.65
N GLN A 102 16.39 -17.80 6.87
CA GLN A 102 16.83 -16.42 7.14
C GLN A 102 18.08 -16.03 6.32
N GLU A 103 18.98 -16.96 6.07
CA GLU A 103 20.16 -16.75 5.24
C GLU A 103 19.81 -16.45 3.78
N VAL A 104 18.70 -17.00 3.26
CA VAL A 104 18.19 -16.68 1.92
C VAL A 104 17.70 -15.24 1.86
N GLY A 105 16.92 -14.84 2.88
CA GLY A 105 16.43 -13.46 3.00
C GLY A 105 17.59 -12.46 3.08
N ALA A 106 18.59 -12.74 3.92
CA ALA A 106 19.78 -11.90 4.05
C ALA A 106 20.58 -11.82 2.75
N ALA A 107 20.77 -12.93 2.05
CA ALA A 107 21.47 -12.96 0.77
C ALA A 107 20.74 -12.15 -0.32
N LEU A 108 19.41 -12.28 -0.42
CA LEU A 108 18.58 -11.50 -1.35
C LEU A 108 18.64 -10.00 -1.05
N LEU A 109 18.57 -9.63 0.22
CA LEU A 109 18.66 -8.23 0.65
C LEU A 109 20.03 -7.64 0.34
N ASN A 110 21.11 -8.36 0.68
CA ASN A 110 22.49 -7.94 0.39
C ASN A 110 22.73 -7.75 -1.12
N GLU A 111 22.16 -8.58 -1.97
CA GLU A 111 22.21 -8.40 -3.43
C GLU A 111 21.52 -7.09 -3.88
N ALA A 112 20.38 -6.73 -3.26
CA ALA A 112 19.73 -5.48 -3.58
C ALA A 112 20.52 -4.27 -3.07
N LEU A 113 21.06 -4.33 -1.84
CA LEU A 113 21.88 -3.26 -1.27
C LEU A 113 23.14 -3.03 -2.10
N LYS A 114 23.84 -4.11 -2.50
CA LYS A 114 25.02 -4.04 -3.37
C LYS A 114 24.71 -3.36 -4.71
N ASP A 115 23.56 -3.66 -5.33
CA ASP A 115 23.16 -3.06 -6.62
C ASP A 115 22.79 -1.57 -6.48
N PHE A 116 22.38 -1.11 -5.31
CA PHE A 116 22.17 0.31 -5.05
C PHE A 116 23.47 1.12 -4.91
N GLY A 117 24.55 0.47 -4.44
CA GLY A 117 25.84 1.11 -4.17
C GLY A 117 25.85 1.96 -2.90
N ASP A 118 27.02 2.46 -2.55
CA ASP A 118 27.24 3.21 -1.30
C ASP A 118 26.79 4.68 -1.36
N ASP A 119 26.47 5.20 -2.56
CA ASP A 119 26.09 6.61 -2.77
C ASP A 119 24.63 6.95 -2.35
N SER A 120 23.91 5.98 -1.78
CA SER A 120 22.50 6.18 -1.42
C SER A 120 22.38 6.59 0.03
N GLU A 121 21.99 7.84 0.31
CA GLU A 121 21.82 8.35 1.68
C GLU A 121 20.72 7.59 2.45
N ILE A 122 19.62 7.26 1.78
CA ILE A 122 18.48 6.54 2.40
C ILE A 122 17.97 5.47 1.45
N ILE A 123 17.81 4.25 1.94
CA ILE A 123 17.20 3.12 1.22
C ILE A 123 15.87 2.77 1.92
N TYR A 124 14.76 2.77 1.18
CA TYR A 124 13.47 2.37 1.73
C TYR A 124 13.17 0.89 1.48
N ALA A 125 12.45 0.26 2.41
CA ALA A 125 11.90 -1.07 2.21
C ALA A 125 10.40 -1.07 2.55
N PHE A 126 9.58 -1.68 1.68
CA PHE A 126 8.12 -1.68 1.79
C PHE A 126 7.54 -0.27 1.94
N TYR A 127 8.07 0.67 1.16
CA TYR A 127 7.70 2.07 1.27
C TYR A 127 6.27 2.31 0.80
N HIS A 128 5.48 2.95 1.64
CA HIS A 128 4.02 3.04 1.48
C HIS A 128 3.55 3.74 0.19
N TYR A 129 4.37 4.65 -0.40
CA TYR A 129 4.03 5.34 -1.65
C TYR A 129 4.25 4.51 -2.92
N PHE A 130 5.10 3.47 -2.85
CA PHE A 130 5.53 2.70 -4.01
C PHE A 130 5.04 1.25 -4.00
N GLY A 131 3.99 0.97 -3.23
CA GLY A 131 3.28 -0.30 -3.28
C GLY A 131 2.61 -0.56 -4.64
N MET A 132 2.19 -1.79 -4.86
CA MET A 132 1.54 -2.21 -6.11
C MET A 132 0.15 -1.60 -6.24
N SER A 133 -0.18 -1.07 -7.44
CA SER A 133 -1.49 -0.45 -7.70
C SER A 133 -2.65 -1.43 -7.56
N CYS A 134 -2.44 -2.71 -7.88
CA CYS A 134 -3.44 -3.76 -7.71
C CYS A 134 -3.86 -3.97 -6.23
N TYR A 135 -3.04 -3.49 -5.28
CA TYR A 135 -3.34 -3.45 -3.85
C TYR A 135 -3.55 -2.01 -3.33
N ALA A 136 -4.11 -1.13 -4.16
CA ALA A 136 -4.33 0.28 -3.84
C ALA A 136 -3.05 1.03 -3.40
N ARG A 137 -1.89 0.58 -3.90
CA ARG A 137 -0.55 1.07 -3.50
C ARG A 137 -0.23 0.87 -2.02
N HIS A 138 -0.88 -0.08 -1.38
CA HIS A 138 -0.46 -0.51 -0.06
C HIS A 138 0.87 -1.24 -0.17
N GLY A 139 1.97 -0.57 0.14
CA GLY A 139 3.34 -1.10 0.02
C GLY A 139 3.90 -1.70 1.30
N LYS A 140 3.22 -1.49 2.43
CA LYS A 140 3.72 -1.88 3.75
C LYS A 140 3.68 -3.39 3.97
N LEU A 141 4.66 -3.88 4.70
CA LEU A 141 4.76 -5.27 5.13
C LEU A 141 3.82 -5.53 6.32
N PHE A 142 2.94 -6.52 6.20
CA PHE A 142 2.06 -6.92 7.28
C PHE A 142 2.77 -7.76 8.36
N GLU A 143 2.25 -7.72 9.58
CA GLU A 143 2.78 -8.41 10.76
C GLU A 143 2.83 -9.94 10.65
N ASN A 144 2.03 -10.55 9.77
CA ASN A 144 2.12 -11.99 9.47
C ASN A 144 3.48 -12.38 8.84
N CYS A 145 4.21 -11.42 8.30
CA CYS A 145 5.57 -11.57 7.77
C CYS A 145 6.64 -11.07 8.77
N SER A 146 6.45 -11.33 10.06
CA SER A 146 7.34 -10.87 11.16
C SER A 146 8.81 -11.28 10.97
N HIS A 147 9.09 -12.43 10.35
CA HIS A 147 10.45 -12.89 10.06
C HIS A 147 11.18 -11.94 9.09
N ILE A 148 10.48 -11.33 8.13
CA ILE A 148 11.04 -10.33 7.22
C ILE A 148 11.31 -9.02 7.97
N SER A 149 10.35 -8.55 8.81
CA SER A 149 10.58 -7.38 9.68
C SER A 149 11.78 -7.59 10.59
N THR A 150 11.92 -8.77 11.20
CA THR A 150 13.03 -9.09 12.08
C THR A 150 14.36 -9.01 11.31
N LEU A 151 14.43 -9.60 10.11
CA LEU A 151 15.63 -9.53 9.27
C LEU A 151 16.00 -8.08 8.93
N LEU A 152 15.05 -7.25 8.51
CA LEU A 152 15.30 -5.85 8.19
C LEU A 152 15.89 -5.11 9.40
N LEU A 153 15.28 -5.25 10.58
CA LEU A 153 15.75 -4.62 11.81
C LEU A 153 17.15 -5.10 12.21
N GLN A 154 17.45 -6.40 12.06
CA GLN A 154 18.79 -6.96 12.34
C GLN A 154 19.87 -6.42 11.41
N LEU A 155 19.50 -6.01 10.18
CA LEU A 155 20.41 -5.42 9.19
C LEU A 155 20.41 -3.89 9.21
N GLY A 156 19.92 -3.28 10.29
CA GLY A 156 20.03 -1.85 10.55
C GLY A 156 18.88 -1.00 10.03
N PHE A 157 17.90 -1.60 9.35
CA PHE A 157 16.70 -0.83 8.97
C PHE A 157 15.94 -0.37 10.21
N GLN A 158 15.38 0.82 10.12
CA GLN A 158 14.49 1.39 11.12
C GLN A 158 13.05 1.40 10.60
N ILE A 159 12.06 1.40 11.51
CA ILE A 159 10.66 1.54 11.14
C ILE A 159 10.41 2.99 10.75
N GLU A 160 9.91 3.22 9.54
CA GLU A 160 9.49 4.53 9.05
C GLU A 160 8.06 4.84 9.49
N HIS A 161 7.12 3.93 9.17
CA HIS A 161 5.71 4.05 9.50
C HIS A 161 5.14 2.73 10.00
N GLU A 162 4.30 2.83 11.03
CA GLU A 162 3.40 1.76 11.46
C GLU A 162 1.96 2.21 11.30
N ASN A 163 1.16 1.40 10.62
CA ASN A 163 -0.25 1.68 10.40
C ASN A 163 -1.11 0.50 10.87
N VAL A 164 -2.30 0.83 11.36
CA VAL A 164 -3.38 -0.13 11.59
C VAL A 164 -4.22 -0.20 10.34
N PHE A 165 -4.36 -1.41 9.79
CA PHE A 165 -5.18 -1.69 8.63
C PHE A 165 -6.60 -2.09 9.06
N TYR A 166 -7.59 -1.51 8.42
CA TYR A 166 -9.01 -1.68 8.68
C TYR A 166 -9.77 -2.12 7.45
N SER A 167 -10.85 -2.86 7.66
CA SER A 167 -11.77 -3.25 6.59
C SER A 167 -13.22 -3.15 7.06
N SER A 168 -14.11 -2.74 6.17
CA SER A 168 -15.54 -2.64 6.41
C SER A 168 -16.32 -3.12 5.19
N VAL A 169 -17.56 -3.53 5.39
CA VAL A 169 -18.52 -3.80 4.32
C VAL A 169 -19.40 -2.57 4.17
N PRO A 170 -19.43 -1.93 2.98
CA PRO A 170 -20.44 -0.90 2.70
C PRO A 170 -21.84 -1.49 2.73
N GLU A 171 -22.78 -0.77 3.33
CA GLU A 171 -24.16 -1.18 3.51
C GLU A 171 -25.11 -0.08 3.06
N ALA A 172 -26.34 -0.48 2.70
CA ALA A 172 -27.40 0.48 2.49
C ALA A 172 -27.72 1.21 3.80
N ALA A 173 -27.73 2.52 3.75
CA ALA A 173 -28.06 3.35 4.91
C ALA A 173 -29.12 4.37 4.53
N HIS A 174 -29.85 4.85 5.53
CA HIS A 174 -30.75 5.98 5.35
C HIS A 174 -29.94 7.26 5.08
N ASP A 175 -30.53 8.17 4.35
CA ASP A 175 -29.95 9.49 4.11
C ASP A 175 -29.96 10.27 5.43
N GLU A 176 -28.78 10.59 5.92
CA GLU A 176 -28.58 11.36 7.15
C GLU A 176 -28.42 12.87 6.89
N GLY A 177 -28.81 13.34 5.69
CA GLY A 177 -28.75 14.76 5.33
C GLY A 177 -27.37 15.23 4.86
N VAL A 178 -26.43 14.31 4.60
CA VAL A 178 -25.13 14.61 4.00
C VAL A 178 -25.11 14.14 2.55
N ALA A 179 -25.15 15.09 1.61
CA ALA A 179 -24.98 14.82 0.20
C ALA A 179 -23.49 14.66 -0.17
N MET A 180 -23.21 13.98 -1.28
CA MET A 180 -21.87 13.84 -1.84
C MET A 180 -21.78 14.40 -3.26
N ARG A 181 -20.78 15.25 -3.49
CA ARG A 181 -20.38 15.70 -4.83
C ARG A 181 -19.09 15.01 -5.21
N TRP A 182 -19.07 14.32 -6.35
CA TRP A 182 -17.92 13.58 -6.83
C TRP A 182 -17.23 14.29 -7.97
N HIS A 183 -15.91 14.29 -7.93
CA HIS A 183 -15.03 14.78 -8.99
C HIS A 183 -14.24 13.61 -9.54
N GLU A 184 -14.21 13.44 -10.86
CA GLU A 184 -13.39 12.42 -11.49
C GLU A 184 -11.93 12.89 -11.53
N VAL A 185 -11.01 11.98 -11.20
CA VAL A 185 -9.57 12.18 -11.37
C VAL A 185 -9.13 11.45 -12.64
N SER A 186 -8.17 11.99 -13.35
CA SER A 186 -7.73 11.61 -14.69
C SER A 186 -7.41 10.12 -14.94
N THR A 187 -7.34 9.29 -13.93
CA THR A 187 -7.04 7.85 -14.06
C THR A 187 -8.27 6.93 -13.97
N GLY A 188 -9.48 7.46 -13.80
CA GLY A 188 -10.72 6.69 -13.69
C GLY A 188 -10.85 5.76 -12.46
N ARG A 189 -9.79 5.56 -11.69
CA ARG A 189 -9.77 4.68 -10.50
C ARG A 189 -9.74 5.43 -9.17
N GLN A 190 -9.34 6.68 -9.18
CA GLN A 190 -9.38 7.56 -8.02
C GLN A 190 -10.55 8.50 -8.16
N GLN A 191 -11.32 8.65 -7.11
CA GLN A 191 -12.35 9.67 -7.02
C GLN A 191 -12.12 10.52 -5.78
N TYR A 192 -12.32 11.81 -5.97
CA TYR A 192 -12.38 12.81 -4.92
C TYR A 192 -13.83 13.16 -4.65
N GLY A 193 -14.25 13.10 -3.40
CA GLY A 193 -15.62 13.40 -2.99
C GLY A 193 -15.66 14.51 -1.95
N GLU A 194 -16.59 15.45 -2.13
CA GLU A 194 -16.94 16.46 -1.14
C GLU A 194 -18.23 16.07 -0.42
N PHE A 195 -18.25 16.21 0.89
CA PHE A 195 -19.46 16.08 1.72
C PHE A 195 -20.13 17.43 1.86
N LEU A 196 -21.45 17.47 1.71
CA LEU A 196 -22.23 18.69 1.69
C LEU A 196 -23.43 18.60 2.65
N ILE A 197 -23.68 19.66 3.43
CA ILE A 197 -24.94 19.93 4.12
C ILE A 197 -25.50 21.23 3.56
N ASP A 198 -26.74 21.25 3.09
CA ASP A 198 -27.40 22.42 2.48
C ASP A 198 -26.51 23.09 1.41
N SER A 199 -25.89 22.25 0.55
CA SER A 199 -24.94 22.65 -0.50
C SER A 199 -23.61 23.25 -0.02
N ASN A 200 -23.38 23.35 1.29
CA ASN A 200 -22.12 23.86 1.88
C ASN A 200 -21.13 22.70 2.07
N PRO A 201 -19.88 22.81 1.58
CA PRO A 201 -18.86 21.79 1.81
C PRO A 201 -18.50 21.73 3.30
N ILE A 202 -18.61 20.55 3.90
CA ILE A 202 -18.30 20.27 5.30
C ILE A 202 -17.09 19.36 5.49
N GLY A 203 -16.65 18.69 4.42
CA GLY A 203 -15.54 17.75 4.44
C GLY A 203 -15.33 17.13 3.07
N GLU A 204 -14.37 16.21 3.00
CA GLU A 204 -13.95 15.59 1.76
C GLU A 204 -13.34 14.21 1.99
N CYS A 205 -13.24 13.41 0.92
CA CYS A 205 -12.56 12.12 0.96
C CYS A 205 -11.93 11.78 -0.39
N GLN A 206 -11.01 10.82 -0.39
CA GLN A 206 -10.46 10.23 -1.61
C GLN A 206 -10.60 8.72 -1.56
N ILE A 207 -11.18 8.16 -2.63
CA ILE A 207 -11.34 6.71 -2.83
C ILE A 207 -10.47 6.27 -4.00
N HIS A 208 -9.88 5.09 -3.84
CA HIS A 208 -9.21 4.37 -4.90
C HIS A 208 -9.96 3.05 -5.16
N TYR A 209 -10.53 2.89 -6.35
CA TYR A 209 -11.13 1.62 -6.76
C TYR A 209 -10.06 0.65 -7.21
N LEU A 210 -10.07 -0.57 -6.68
CA LEU A 210 -9.14 -1.59 -7.10
C LEU A 210 -9.53 -2.13 -8.50
N GLU A 211 -8.56 -2.74 -9.19
CA GLU A 211 -8.85 -3.43 -10.46
C GLU A 211 -9.80 -4.61 -10.28
N GLN A 212 -9.71 -5.25 -9.11
CA GLN A 212 -10.66 -6.27 -8.72
C GLN A 212 -12.02 -5.63 -8.41
N PRO A 213 -13.11 -6.07 -9.07
CA PRO A 213 -14.43 -5.49 -8.89
C PRO A 213 -14.94 -5.60 -7.45
N GLY A 214 -15.67 -4.60 -7.02
CA GLY A 214 -16.35 -4.61 -5.72
C GLY A 214 -15.48 -4.23 -4.52
N ILE A 215 -14.26 -3.73 -4.76
CA ILE A 215 -13.35 -3.32 -3.70
C ILE A 215 -12.89 -1.88 -3.89
N ALA A 216 -12.90 -1.13 -2.80
CA ALA A 216 -12.38 0.22 -2.76
C ALA A 216 -11.46 0.42 -1.54
N TYR A 217 -10.55 1.37 -1.67
CA TYR A 217 -9.65 1.80 -0.62
C TYR A 217 -9.88 3.27 -0.32
N LEU A 218 -10.23 3.59 0.92
CA LEU A 218 -10.35 4.95 1.42
C LEU A 218 -8.96 5.48 1.75
N ARG A 219 -8.45 6.38 0.90
CA ARG A 219 -7.12 6.97 1.07
C ARG A 219 -7.08 7.91 2.26
N TRP A 220 -8.10 8.74 2.40
CA TRP A 220 -8.31 9.65 3.52
C TRP A 220 -9.76 10.15 3.53
N ILE A 221 -10.19 10.61 4.69
CA ILE A 221 -11.44 11.31 4.94
C ILE A 221 -11.16 12.46 5.91
N TYR A 222 -11.75 13.60 5.62
CA TYR A 222 -11.58 14.81 6.41
C TYR A 222 -12.92 15.51 6.62
N VAL A 223 -13.12 16.00 7.82
CA VAL A 223 -14.23 16.90 8.18
C VAL A 223 -13.63 18.21 8.66
N LYS A 224 -14.16 19.34 8.19
CA LYS A 224 -13.65 20.68 8.51
C LYS A 224 -13.54 20.89 10.01
N GLU A 225 -12.48 21.59 10.42
CA GLU A 225 -12.28 22.03 11.79
C GLU A 225 -13.51 22.82 12.26
N GLY A 226 -13.89 22.66 13.52
CA GLY A 226 -15.11 23.24 14.09
C GLY A 226 -16.40 22.43 13.87
N LEU A 227 -16.42 21.50 12.91
CA LEU A 227 -17.52 20.54 12.72
C LEU A 227 -17.21 19.15 13.31
N GLN A 228 -15.96 18.91 13.68
CA GLN A 228 -15.53 17.67 14.30
C GLN A 228 -16.11 17.52 15.71
N GLY A 229 -16.23 16.27 16.18
CA GLY A 229 -16.76 15.98 17.53
C GLY A 229 -18.30 15.96 17.65
N ASN A 230 -19.04 16.45 16.64
CA ASN A 230 -20.50 16.62 16.67
C ASN A 230 -21.26 15.53 15.88
N GLY A 231 -20.65 14.37 15.64
CA GLY A 231 -21.27 13.28 14.85
C GLY A 231 -21.17 13.45 13.34
N ILE A 232 -20.78 14.62 12.83
CA ILE A 232 -20.70 14.93 11.38
C ILE A 232 -19.82 13.92 10.62
N GLY A 233 -18.70 13.51 11.22
CA GLY A 233 -17.83 12.50 10.60
C GLY A 233 -18.53 11.15 10.40
N ALA A 234 -19.38 10.72 11.34
CA ALA A 234 -20.16 9.50 11.21
C ALA A 234 -21.20 9.62 10.08
N MET A 235 -21.89 10.77 9.96
CA MET A 235 -22.82 11.05 8.87
C MET A 235 -22.09 11.02 7.51
N CYS A 236 -20.92 11.62 7.40
CA CYS A 236 -20.08 11.57 6.20
C CYS A 236 -19.69 10.12 5.84
N MET A 237 -19.28 9.31 6.83
CA MET A 237 -18.94 7.92 6.60
C MET A 237 -20.14 7.07 6.20
N CYS A 238 -21.30 7.32 6.78
CA CYS A 238 -22.56 6.68 6.43
C CYS A 238 -22.92 6.98 4.98
N SER A 239 -22.89 8.25 4.57
CA SER A 239 -23.14 8.69 3.19
C SER A 239 -22.15 8.06 2.20
N LEU A 240 -20.86 8.01 2.54
CA LEU A 240 -19.82 7.35 1.73
C LEU A 240 -20.12 5.86 1.56
N LYS A 241 -20.39 5.13 2.65
CA LYS A 241 -20.70 3.70 2.58
C LYS A 241 -21.94 3.41 1.76
N ASN A 242 -23.01 4.19 1.93
CA ASN A 242 -24.23 4.09 1.13
C ASN A 242 -23.96 4.32 -0.37
N PHE A 243 -23.17 5.33 -0.71
CA PHE A 243 -22.76 5.58 -2.09
C PHE A 243 -21.97 4.39 -2.66
N LEU A 244 -21.01 3.89 -1.94
CA LEU A 244 -20.19 2.74 -2.36
C LEU A 244 -21.02 1.45 -2.49
N TYR A 245 -21.96 1.21 -1.59
CA TYR A 245 -22.93 0.12 -1.68
C TYR A 245 -23.74 0.17 -2.97
N LYS A 246 -24.30 1.36 -3.31
CA LYS A 246 -25.04 1.59 -4.57
C LYS A 246 -24.18 1.38 -5.82
N LYS A 247 -22.86 1.57 -5.70
CA LYS A 247 -21.87 1.28 -6.75
C LYS A 247 -21.46 -0.20 -6.82
N GLY A 248 -22.01 -1.07 -5.98
CA GLY A 248 -21.67 -2.49 -5.92
C GLY A 248 -20.36 -2.80 -5.21
N ILE A 249 -19.80 -1.83 -4.47
CA ILE A 249 -18.63 -2.08 -3.63
C ILE A 249 -19.05 -2.91 -2.42
N ARG A 250 -18.33 -4.00 -2.19
CA ARG A 250 -18.61 -4.98 -1.13
C ARG A 250 -17.55 -4.97 -0.03
N LYS A 251 -16.45 -4.25 -0.28
CA LYS A 251 -15.37 -4.13 0.68
C LYS A 251 -14.74 -2.74 0.57
N LEU A 252 -14.59 -2.09 1.72
CA LEU A 252 -13.91 -0.81 1.87
C LEU A 252 -12.77 -0.98 2.86
N ASP A 253 -11.56 -0.84 2.37
CA ASP A 253 -10.34 -0.90 3.17
C ASP A 253 -9.79 0.51 3.43
N THR A 254 -9.05 0.66 4.51
CA THR A 254 -8.31 1.88 4.86
C THR A 254 -7.17 1.54 5.82
N ASP A 255 -6.24 2.46 6.00
CA ASP A 255 -5.28 2.40 7.10
C ASP A 255 -5.09 3.77 7.75
N THR A 256 -4.57 3.78 8.96
CA THR A 256 -4.17 5.00 9.66
C THR A 256 -2.96 4.73 10.53
N ALA A 257 -2.20 5.78 10.84
CA ALA A 257 -1.02 5.65 11.71
C ALA A 257 -1.39 5.00 13.05
N LEU A 258 -0.55 4.10 13.54
CA LEU A 258 -0.72 3.45 14.85
C LEU A 258 -0.82 4.47 15.99
N THR A 259 -0.20 5.63 15.84
CA THR A 259 -0.27 6.74 16.79
C THR A 259 -1.53 7.59 16.68
N ASN A 260 -2.31 7.47 15.57
CA ASN A 260 -3.54 8.24 15.37
C ASN A 260 -4.74 7.56 16.02
N VAL A 261 -4.79 7.58 17.35
CA VAL A 261 -5.85 6.95 18.16
C VAL A 261 -7.24 7.52 17.81
N GLY A 262 -7.33 8.80 17.48
CA GLY A 262 -8.58 9.45 17.09
C GLY A 262 -9.18 8.85 15.81
N ALA A 263 -8.36 8.64 14.78
CA ALA A 263 -8.80 8.00 13.54
C ALA A 263 -9.14 6.51 13.77
N GLN A 264 -8.38 5.81 14.62
CA GLN A 264 -8.69 4.41 14.96
C GLN A 264 -10.09 4.31 15.57
N HIS A 265 -10.39 5.08 16.61
CA HIS A 265 -11.73 5.13 17.22
C HIS A 265 -12.82 5.54 16.23
N PHE A 266 -12.51 6.49 15.33
CA PHE A 266 -13.46 6.91 14.31
C PHE A 266 -13.80 5.73 13.37
N TYR A 267 -12.82 4.99 12.87
CA TYR A 267 -13.07 3.85 12.00
C TYR A 267 -13.84 2.74 12.73
N GLU A 268 -13.43 2.38 13.94
CA GLU A 268 -14.08 1.33 14.73
C GLU A 268 -15.54 1.67 15.04
N LYS A 269 -15.85 2.90 15.46
CA LYS A 269 -17.24 3.37 15.67
C LYS A 269 -18.07 3.37 14.40
N ASN A 270 -17.44 3.48 13.23
CA ASN A 270 -18.13 3.42 11.94
C ASN A 270 -18.11 2.02 11.31
N GLY A 271 -17.93 0.97 12.13
CA GLY A 271 -18.06 -0.42 11.69
C GLY A 271 -16.89 -0.96 10.87
N PHE A 272 -15.71 -0.34 10.99
CA PHE A 272 -14.49 -0.94 10.47
C PHE A 272 -13.91 -1.91 11.50
N VAL A 273 -13.44 -3.04 11.00
CA VAL A 273 -12.79 -4.07 11.79
C VAL A 273 -11.28 -3.99 11.56
N ARG A 274 -10.54 -3.90 12.65
CA ARG A 274 -9.08 -3.97 12.63
C ARG A 274 -8.63 -5.31 12.05
N LYS A 275 -7.68 -5.30 11.14
CA LYS A 275 -7.16 -6.48 10.42
C LYS A 275 -5.71 -6.79 10.73
N GLY A 276 -4.95 -5.84 11.23
CA GLY A 276 -3.56 -6.05 11.58
C GLY A 276 -2.73 -4.78 11.52
N ILE A 277 -1.44 -4.92 11.73
CA ILE A 277 -0.46 -3.84 11.64
C ILE A 277 0.39 -4.06 10.39
N SER A 278 0.72 -2.97 9.70
CA SER A 278 1.65 -2.96 8.58
C SER A 278 2.73 -1.90 8.77
N ARG A 279 3.94 -2.17 8.25
CA ARG A 279 5.14 -1.35 8.46
C ARG A 279 5.85 -1.04 7.17
N SER A 280 6.43 0.15 7.08
CA SER A 280 7.48 0.51 6.14
C SER A 280 8.79 0.77 6.89
N PHE A 281 9.90 0.65 6.17
CA PHE A 281 11.23 0.71 6.77
C PHE A 281 12.14 1.60 5.95
N TYR A 282 13.18 2.11 6.58
CA TYR A 282 14.29 2.81 5.93
C TYR A 282 15.64 2.42 6.54
N LEU A 283 16.68 2.52 5.75
CA LEU A 283 18.08 2.37 6.15
C LEU A 283 18.80 3.66 5.79
N GLU A 284 19.44 4.30 6.75
CA GLU A 284 20.39 5.39 6.53
C GLU A 284 21.78 4.79 6.35
N ASN A 285 22.47 5.16 5.28
CA ASN A 285 23.89 4.87 5.12
C ASN A 285 24.66 6.03 5.74
N ASP A 286 25.50 5.75 6.74
CA ASP A 286 26.40 6.71 7.38
C ASP A 286 27.46 7.22 6.42
#